data_f30321fa6c673839e5ba49d87566465a
#
_entry.id   f30321fa6c673839e5ba49d87566465a
#
_cell.length_a   1.000
_cell.length_b   1.000
_cell.length_c   1.000
_cell.angle_alpha   90.00
_cell.angle_beta   90.00
_cell.angle_gamma   90.00
#
_symmetry.space_group_name_H-M   'P 1'
#
loop_
_entity.id
_entity.type
_entity.pdbx_description
1 polymer ?
#
loop_
_entity_poly.entity_id
_entity_poly.type
_entity_poly.pdbx_seq_one_letter_code
_entity_poly.pdbx_strand_id
1 'polypeptide(L)'
;VEGLGWAGINEVPLVVTLYQRGGPSTGLPTRSEQGDLFLVLNAGHGEFPRIVLASGDLEEAFYDAAIAFNYAERYQTVVVHILDKSLSSKTESLPPFDLEQIRIERGEIASPNGHGEPEGPYPRFALTESGITPRPLHGMPGGMHWLTGGEHTQYGRVTEDPVVREQQMEKRMRKLETAAREIPVDEKLRVYGDPAAEFTILSWGSNKGAIVESIERLAEEGLAARLIQVRLMSPFPVPELQ
;
A
#
# COMPACT_ATOMS: atom_id res chain seq x y z
N VAL A 1 -0.82 -9.21 13.45
CA VAL A 1 -1.74 -8.11 13.83
C VAL A 1 -1.02 -7.10 14.69
N GLU A 2 -0.44 -7.46 15.84
CA GLU A 2 0.23 -6.51 16.73
C GLU A 2 1.44 -5.81 16.09
N GLY A 3 2.29 -6.55 15.37
CA GLY A 3 3.41 -5.97 14.63
C GLY A 3 3.01 -4.93 13.58
N LEU A 4 1.81 -5.08 12.97
CA LEU A 4 1.28 -4.09 12.04
C LEU A 4 0.91 -2.79 12.78
N GLY A 5 0.23 -2.91 13.93
CA GLY A 5 -0.11 -1.76 14.77
C GLY A 5 1.13 -1.04 15.27
N TRP A 6 2.15 -1.79 15.71
CA TRP A 6 3.43 -1.22 16.14
C TRP A 6 4.14 -0.48 14.99
N ALA A 7 4.18 -1.07 13.78
CA ALA A 7 4.74 -0.40 12.61
C ALA A 7 3.94 0.87 12.25
N GLY A 8 2.61 0.78 12.35
CA GLY A 8 1.72 1.91 12.07
C GLY A 8 1.93 3.09 13.02
N ILE A 9 1.98 2.84 14.34
CA ILE A 9 2.17 3.92 15.34
C ILE A 9 3.55 4.55 15.26
N ASN A 10 4.59 3.74 14.97
CA ASN A 10 5.98 4.22 14.83
C ASN A 10 6.32 4.69 13.40
N GLU A 11 5.34 4.67 12.50
CA GLU A 11 5.53 5.11 11.11
C GLU A 11 6.73 4.40 10.44
N VAL A 12 6.82 3.08 10.65
CA VAL A 12 7.87 2.23 10.10
C VAL A 12 7.45 1.72 8.74
N PRO A 13 8.25 1.93 7.68
CA PRO A 13 8.03 1.32 6.39
C PRO A 13 8.00 -0.21 6.52
N LEU A 14 6.88 -0.81 6.17
CA LEU A 14 6.70 -2.26 6.23
C LEU A 14 5.87 -2.75 5.05
N VAL A 15 6.37 -3.75 4.34
CA VAL A 15 5.60 -4.46 3.30
C VAL A 15 5.21 -5.83 3.81
N VAL A 16 3.93 -6.17 3.67
CA VAL A 16 3.40 -7.50 3.96
C VAL A 16 2.73 -8.04 2.71
N THR A 17 3.20 -9.16 2.20
CA THR A 17 2.51 -9.87 1.13
C THR A 17 1.54 -10.88 1.71
N LEU A 18 0.27 -10.76 1.33
CA LEU A 18 -0.79 -11.67 1.75
C LEU A 18 -1.33 -12.44 0.55
N TYR A 19 -1.26 -13.77 0.63
CA TYR A 19 -1.83 -14.67 -0.35
C TYR A 19 -3.19 -15.17 0.15
N GLN A 20 -4.27 -14.64 -0.44
CA GLN A 20 -5.65 -14.99 -0.06
C GLN A 20 -6.00 -16.43 -0.42
N ARG A 21 -6.75 -17.05 0.43
CA ARG A 21 -7.35 -18.37 0.20
C ARG A 21 -8.61 -18.52 1.04
N GLY A 22 -9.41 -19.56 0.72
CA GLY A 22 -10.60 -19.84 1.51
C GLY A 22 -10.31 -20.14 2.97
N GLY A 23 -10.88 -19.31 3.87
CA GLY A 23 -10.87 -19.51 5.32
C GLY A 23 -12.10 -20.29 5.81
N PRO A 24 -12.35 -20.31 7.14
CA PRO A 24 -11.48 -19.82 8.22
C PRO A 24 -10.30 -20.74 8.53
N SER A 25 -9.32 -20.24 9.33
CA SER A 25 -8.10 -20.97 9.71
C SER A 25 -7.32 -21.44 8.48
N THR A 26 -6.90 -22.71 8.42
CA THR A 26 -6.26 -23.28 7.23
C THR A 26 -7.23 -23.36 6.04
N GLY A 27 -8.52 -23.56 6.28
CA GLY A 27 -9.58 -23.53 5.31
C GLY A 27 -9.32 -24.41 4.09
N LEU A 28 -9.32 -23.79 2.90
CA LEU A 28 -9.04 -24.44 1.62
C LEU A 28 -7.66 -24.02 1.10
N PRO A 29 -6.55 -24.62 1.57
CA PRO A 29 -5.20 -24.13 1.35
C PRO A 29 -4.75 -24.13 -0.12
N THR A 30 -5.44 -24.86 -0.98
CA THR A 30 -5.12 -25.02 -2.40
C THR A 30 -6.15 -24.37 -3.33
N ARG A 31 -7.13 -23.64 -2.80
CA ARG A 31 -8.20 -23.00 -3.58
C ARG A 31 -8.14 -21.49 -3.43
N SER A 32 -8.40 -20.79 -4.55
CA SER A 32 -8.47 -19.33 -4.59
C SER A 32 -9.76 -18.82 -3.98
N GLU A 33 -9.63 -17.75 -3.22
CA GLU A 33 -10.74 -16.93 -2.74
C GLU A 33 -10.23 -15.50 -2.53
N GLN A 34 -11.13 -14.51 -2.63
CA GLN A 34 -10.83 -13.11 -2.35
C GLN A 34 -11.52 -12.64 -1.04
N GLY A 35 -11.46 -13.50 -0.01
CA GLY A 35 -12.14 -13.28 1.28
C GLY A 35 -11.40 -12.41 2.29
N ASP A 36 -10.12 -12.08 2.06
CA ASP A 36 -9.27 -11.44 3.08
C ASP A 36 -9.19 -9.90 2.95
N LEU A 37 -9.93 -9.27 2.04
CA LEU A 37 -9.87 -7.82 1.84
C LEU A 37 -10.19 -7.04 3.12
N PHE A 38 -11.28 -7.41 3.83
CA PHE A 38 -11.62 -6.77 5.09
C PHE A 38 -10.56 -6.99 6.17
N LEU A 39 -9.93 -8.17 6.19
CA LEU A 39 -8.81 -8.43 7.10
C LEU A 39 -7.66 -7.45 6.84
N VAL A 40 -7.21 -7.28 5.60
CA VAL A 40 -6.07 -6.39 5.31
C VAL A 40 -6.39 -4.93 5.52
N LEU A 41 -7.65 -4.52 5.29
CA LEU A 41 -8.09 -3.15 5.54
C LEU A 41 -8.20 -2.81 7.02
N ASN A 42 -8.46 -3.81 7.90
CA ASN A 42 -8.79 -3.58 9.30
C ASN A 42 -7.90 -4.34 10.30
N ALA A 43 -6.90 -5.11 9.85
CA ALA A 43 -6.06 -5.90 10.74
C ALA A 43 -5.27 -5.02 11.71
N GLY A 44 -5.63 -5.03 12.98
CA GLY A 44 -4.97 -4.26 14.03
C GLY A 44 -5.88 -3.96 15.22
N HIS A 45 -5.28 -3.42 16.27
CA HIS A 45 -6.00 -2.77 17.36
C HIS A 45 -6.03 -1.27 17.07
N GLY A 46 -7.23 -0.72 16.90
CA GLY A 46 -7.41 0.67 16.50
C GLY A 46 -7.02 0.95 15.05
N GLU A 47 -6.99 2.22 14.70
CA GLU A 47 -6.78 2.71 13.34
C GLU A 47 -5.34 3.15 13.13
N PHE A 48 -4.80 2.81 11.96
CA PHE A 48 -3.55 3.34 11.43
C PHE A 48 -3.58 3.30 9.91
N PRO A 49 -2.87 4.20 9.21
CA PRO A 49 -2.87 4.22 7.75
C PRO A 49 -2.23 2.95 7.21
N ARG A 50 -2.82 2.41 6.15
CA ARG A 50 -2.25 1.31 5.37
C ARG A 50 -2.59 1.45 3.91
N ILE A 51 -1.62 1.22 3.05
CA ILE A 51 -1.82 1.16 1.62
C ILE A 51 -2.05 -0.31 1.26
N VAL A 52 -3.03 -0.58 0.42
CA VAL A 52 -3.34 -1.95 -0.03
C VAL A 52 -3.29 -1.98 -1.55
N LEU A 53 -2.35 -2.74 -2.10
CA LEU A 53 -2.11 -2.91 -3.53
C LEU A 53 -2.42 -4.35 -3.95
N ALA A 54 -3.21 -4.53 -5.00
CA ALA A 54 -3.62 -5.84 -5.51
C ALA A 54 -3.12 -6.05 -6.94
N SER A 55 -2.38 -7.14 -7.17
CA SER A 55 -1.92 -7.53 -8.50
C SER A 55 -2.87 -8.52 -9.17
N GLY A 56 -3.01 -8.45 -10.48
CA GLY A 56 -3.89 -9.29 -11.28
C GLY A 56 -3.21 -10.44 -12.01
N ASP A 57 -1.89 -10.42 -12.17
CA ASP A 57 -1.09 -11.47 -12.79
C ASP A 57 0.33 -11.52 -12.24
N LEU A 58 1.19 -12.41 -12.78
CA LEU A 58 2.55 -12.63 -12.30
C LEU A 58 3.47 -11.46 -12.64
N GLU A 59 3.27 -10.79 -13.77
CA GLU A 59 4.08 -9.65 -14.18
C GLU A 59 3.79 -8.46 -13.24
N GLU A 60 2.52 -8.16 -13.00
CA GLU A 60 2.12 -7.16 -12.01
C GLU A 60 2.66 -7.50 -10.62
N ALA A 61 2.56 -8.76 -10.19
CA ALA A 61 3.04 -9.18 -8.87
C ALA A 61 4.54 -8.91 -8.68
N PHE A 62 5.33 -9.06 -9.76
CA PHE A 62 6.76 -8.78 -9.73
C PHE A 62 7.07 -7.28 -9.59
N TYR A 63 6.48 -6.43 -10.44
CA TYR A 63 6.73 -4.99 -10.40
C TYR A 63 6.06 -4.31 -9.20
N ASP A 64 4.87 -4.75 -8.83
CA ASP A 64 4.13 -4.24 -7.67
C ASP A 64 4.84 -4.53 -6.34
N ALA A 65 5.64 -5.58 -6.26
CA ALA A 65 6.47 -5.82 -5.08
C ALA A 65 7.45 -4.65 -4.86
N ALA A 66 8.11 -4.16 -5.91
CA ALA A 66 8.99 -2.99 -5.82
C ALA A 66 8.21 -1.70 -5.52
N ILE A 67 7.06 -1.50 -6.17
CA ILE A 67 6.15 -0.37 -5.92
C ILE A 67 5.68 -0.37 -4.45
N ALA A 68 5.34 -1.53 -3.90
CA ALA A 68 4.93 -1.66 -2.50
C ALA A 68 6.03 -1.18 -1.53
N PHE A 69 7.30 -1.51 -1.79
CA PHE A 69 8.42 -0.99 -1.00
C PHE A 69 8.59 0.52 -1.16
N ASN A 70 8.45 1.05 -2.38
CA ASN A 70 8.52 2.49 -2.63
C ASN A 70 7.41 3.23 -1.87
N TYR A 71 6.19 2.71 -1.88
CA TYR A 71 5.09 3.32 -1.11
C TYR A 71 5.33 3.23 0.39
N ALA A 72 5.82 2.09 0.90
CA ALA A 72 6.14 1.95 2.32
C ALA A 72 7.18 2.99 2.76
N GLU A 73 8.25 3.15 2.00
CA GLU A 73 9.32 4.11 2.27
C GLU A 73 8.85 5.57 2.10
N ARG A 74 8.11 5.87 1.02
CA ARG A 74 7.64 7.23 0.72
C ARG A 74 6.64 7.73 1.73
N TYR A 75 5.62 6.92 2.05
CA TYR A 75 4.55 7.31 2.96
C TYR A 75 4.81 6.88 4.41
N GLN A 76 5.91 6.17 4.67
CA GLN A 76 6.31 5.72 6.01
C GLN A 76 5.14 5.04 6.73
N THR A 77 4.58 4.01 6.11
CA THR A 77 3.43 3.26 6.63
C THR A 77 3.48 1.80 6.20
N VAL A 78 2.53 1.03 6.71
CA VAL A 78 2.33 -0.36 6.31
C VAL A 78 1.73 -0.41 4.90
N VAL A 79 2.33 -1.21 4.02
CA VAL A 79 1.78 -1.55 2.72
C VAL A 79 1.46 -3.04 2.70
N VAL A 80 0.23 -3.39 2.33
CA VAL A 80 -0.15 -4.79 2.12
C VAL A 80 -0.26 -5.04 0.62
N HIS A 81 0.62 -5.89 0.11
CA HIS A 81 0.55 -6.40 -1.25
C HIS A 81 -0.31 -7.66 -1.24
N ILE A 82 -1.55 -7.54 -1.74
CA ILE A 82 -2.53 -8.62 -1.68
C ILE A 82 -2.55 -9.38 -3.00
N LEU A 83 -2.35 -10.68 -2.91
CA LEU A 83 -2.41 -11.65 -3.98
C LEU A 83 -3.43 -12.72 -3.62
N ASP A 84 -3.74 -13.62 -4.54
CA ASP A 84 -4.56 -14.78 -4.22
C ASP A 84 -3.84 -16.10 -4.50
N LYS A 85 -4.47 -17.20 -4.11
CA LYS A 85 -3.90 -18.54 -4.25
C LYS A 85 -3.69 -18.92 -5.71
N SER A 86 -4.52 -18.40 -6.64
CA SER A 86 -4.34 -18.64 -8.07
C SER A 86 -2.98 -18.12 -8.53
N LEU A 87 -2.64 -16.87 -8.21
CA LEU A 87 -1.35 -16.29 -8.56
C LEU A 87 -0.18 -16.99 -7.86
N SER A 88 -0.32 -17.30 -6.57
CA SER A 88 0.77 -17.91 -5.79
C SER A 88 1.14 -19.33 -6.24
N SER A 89 0.26 -20.01 -6.97
CA SER A 89 0.46 -21.38 -7.46
C SER A 89 0.61 -21.47 -8.97
N LYS A 90 0.47 -20.34 -9.67
CA LYS A 90 0.55 -20.28 -11.13
C LYS A 90 2.00 -20.49 -11.57
N THR A 91 2.19 -21.29 -12.61
CA THR A 91 3.44 -21.41 -13.35
C THR A 91 3.16 -21.00 -14.78
N GLU A 92 3.89 -20.04 -15.27
CA GLU A 92 3.71 -19.44 -16.59
C GLU A 92 5.06 -19.07 -17.20
N SER A 93 5.16 -19.18 -18.51
CA SER A 93 6.31 -18.64 -19.24
C SER A 93 6.08 -17.17 -19.54
N LEU A 94 6.96 -16.33 -19.04
CA LEU A 94 6.93 -14.89 -19.24
C LEU A 94 8.19 -14.44 -19.98
N PRO A 95 8.14 -13.32 -20.71
CA PRO A 95 9.35 -12.64 -21.13
C PRO A 95 10.22 -12.31 -19.90
N PRO A 96 11.55 -12.19 -20.07
CA PRO A 96 12.40 -11.73 -18.99
C PRO A 96 11.91 -10.39 -18.44
N PHE A 97 11.88 -10.26 -17.11
CA PHE A 97 11.52 -8.98 -16.48
C PHE A 97 12.58 -7.92 -16.79
N ASP A 98 12.11 -6.74 -17.12
CA ASP A 98 12.96 -5.58 -17.35
C ASP A 98 13.27 -4.90 -16.00
N LEU A 99 14.47 -5.15 -15.48
CA LEU A 99 14.90 -4.59 -14.21
C LEU A 99 15.16 -3.07 -14.27
N GLU A 100 15.33 -2.49 -15.46
CA GLU A 100 15.52 -1.04 -15.63
C GLU A 100 14.23 -0.24 -15.37
N GLN A 101 13.08 -0.91 -15.43
CA GLN A 101 11.79 -0.31 -15.04
C GLN A 101 11.63 -0.18 -13.52
N ILE A 102 12.42 -0.93 -12.73
CA ILE A 102 12.35 -0.87 -11.29
C ILE A 102 13.05 0.38 -10.78
N ARG A 103 12.30 1.30 -10.25
CA ARG A 103 12.82 2.48 -9.53
C ARG A 103 12.80 2.19 -8.04
N ILE A 104 13.87 2.57 -7.35
CA ILE A 104 13.97 2.44 -5.88
C ILE A 104 13.86 3.83 -5.28
N GLU A 105 12.80 4.05 -4.52
CA GLU A 105 12.55 5.27 -3.75
C GLU A 105 12.75 4.98 -2.26
N ARG A 106 13.41 5.89 -1.56
CA ARG A 106 13.65 5.77 -0.12
C ARG A 106 12.82 6.76 0.69
N GLY A 107 11.90 7.48 0.04
CA GLY A 107 11.10 8.53 0.66
C GLY A 107 11.95 9.69 1.18
N GLU A 108 11.40 10.46 2.10
CA GLU A 108 12.08 11.61 2.68
C GLU A 108 13.08 11.16 3.76
N ILE A 109 14.37 11.31 3.46
CA ILE A 109 15.47 11.07 4.40
C ILE A 109 15.91 12.39 5.01
N ALA A 110 16.08 12.41 6.33
CA ALA A 110 16.56 13.59 7.05
C ALA A 110 18.00 13.95 6.63
N SER A 111 18.27 15.24 6.56
CA SER A 111 19.64 15.71 6.37
C SER A 111 20.43 15.65 7.68
N PRO A 112 21.72 15.29 7.68
CA PRO A 112 22.55 15.23 8.88
C PRO A 112 22.64 16.53 9.69
N ASN A 113 22.32 17.66 9.07
CA ASN A 113 22.38 19.01 9.68
C ASN A 113 21.01 19.70 9.67
N GLY A 114 19.92 18.98 9.40
CA GLY A 114 18.71 19.60 8.88
C GLY A 114 17.58 19.90 9.85
N HIS A 115 17.40 19.28 10.99
CA HIS A 115 16.17 19.50 11.80
C HIS A 115 16.29 19.18 13.29
N GLY A 116 17.47 18.90 13.82
CA GLY A 116 17.65 18.69 15.25
C GLY A 116 18.61 19.71 15.84
N GLU A 117 18.39 20.13 17.06
CA GLU A 117 19.45 20.72 17.84
C GLU A 117 20.62 19.72 17.86
N PRO A 118 21.87 20.16 17.66
CA PRO A 118 23.04 19.26 17.62
C PRO A 118 23.14 18.32 18.82
N GLU A 119 22.51 18.65 19.93
CA GLU A 119 22.50 17.91 21.19
C GLU A 119 21.12 17.45 21.67
N GLY A 120 20.05 17.68 20.87
CA GLY A 120 18.67 17.33 21.21
C GLY A 120 18.13 16.07 20.49
N PRO A 121 16.98 15.56 20.92
CA PRO A 121 16.29 14.47 20.21
C PRO A 121 15.71 14.96 18.89
N TYR A 122 15.76 14.11 17.86
CA TYR A 122 15.14 14.37 16.57
C TYR A 122 13.61 14.28 16.68
N PRO A 123 12.84 15.26 16.14
CA PRO A 123 11.38 15.23 16.16
C PRO A 123 10.85 14.31 15.05
N ARG A 124 11.09 13.00 15.20
CA ARG A 124 10.73 11.96 14.21
C ARG A 124 9.26 11.98 13.82
N PHE A 125 8.41 12.41 14.73
CA PHE A 125 6.95 12.41 14.57
C PHE A 125 6.38 13.84 14.56
N ALA A 126 7.16 14.81 14.07
CA ALA A 126 6.71 16.19 13.93
C ALA A 126 5.43 16.25 13.08
N LEU A 127 4.53 17.16 13.46
CA LEU A 127 3.30 17.41 12.72
C LEU A 127 3.65 18.13 11.41
N THR A 128 3.26 17.55 10.28
CA THR A 128 3.50 18.07 8.94
C THR A 128 2.21 18.15 8.16
N GLU A 129 2.17 18.97 7.13
CA GLU A 129 1.01 19.10 6.25
C GLU A 129 0.75 17.81 5.45
N SER A 130 1.80 17.12 5.02
CA SER A 130 1.70 15.85 4.29
C SER A 130 1.43 14.64 5.20
N GLY A 131 1.61 14.77 6.52
CA GLY A 131 1.64 13.64 7.45
C GLY A 131 2.97 12.88 7.46
N ILE A 132 3.93 13.24 6.60
CA ILE A 132 5.23 12.60 6.45
C ILE A 132 6.30 13.47 7.09
N THR A 133 7.18 12.88 7.88
CA THR A 133 8.32 13.57 8.50
C THR A 133 9.60 12.94 7.97
N PRO A 134 10.60 13.74 7.53
CA PRO A 134 11.88 13.18 7.09
C PRO A 134 12.45 12.20 8.10
N ARG A 135 12.86 11.02 7.63
CA ARG A 135 13.30 9.90 8.48
C ARG A 135 14.81 9.88 8.62
N PRO A 136 15.38 9.95 9.84
CA PRO A 136 16.81 9.78 10.01
C PRO A 136 17.20 8.32 9.81
N LEU A 137 18.36 8.08 9.19
CA LEU A 137 18.94 6.76 9.08
C LEU A 137 19.64 6.38 10.40
N HIS A 138 19.74 5.10 10.68
CA HIS A 138 20.45 4.62 11.87
C HIS A 138 21.92 5.07 11.82
N GLY A 139 22.40 5.63 12.93
CA GLY A 139 23.75 6.17 13.03
C GLY A 139 23.93 7.59 12.48
N MET A 140 22.87 8.22 11.96
CA MET A 140 22.92 9.60 11.50
C MET A 140 23.12 10.57 12.69
N PRO A 141 24.12 11.46 12.67
CA PRO A 141 24.29 12.48 13.68
C PRO A 141 23.03 13.36 13.80
N GLY A 142 22.58 13.65 15.03
CA GLY A 142 21.35 14.41 15.28
C GLY A 142 20.04 13.67 14.98
N GLY A 143 20.10 12.38 14.60
CA GLY A 143 18.91 11.58 14.28
C GLY A 143 18.36 10.75 15.43
N MET A 144 18.85 10.91 16.66
CA MET A 144 18.41 10.13 17.81
C MET A 144 16.96 10.47 18.19
N HIS A 145 16.12 9.46 18.27
CA HIS A 145 14.72 9.57 18.65
C HIS A 145 14.26 8.31 19.40
N TRP A 146 13.09 8.36 20.03
CA TRP A 146 12.50 7.20 20.70
C TRP A 146 11.45 6.55 19.82
N LEU A 147 11.30 5.23 19.97
CA LEU A 147 10.21 4.43 19.46
C LEU A 147 9.49 3.77 20.63
N THR A 148 8.16 3.74 20.58
CA THR A 148 7.34 3.13 21.64
C THR A 148 6.06 2.53 21.05
N GLY A 149 5.54 1.50 21.70
CA GLY A 149 4.23 0.92 21.35
C GLY A 149 3.03 1.72 21.88
N GLY A 150 3.25 2.72 22.74
CA GLY A 150 2.21 3.62 23.22
C GLY A 150 2.08 4.88 22.37
N GLU A 151 1.02 5.68 22.61
CA GLU A 151 0.93 6.99 21.98
C GLU A 151 2.07 7.89 22.46
N HIS A 152 2.52 8.79 21.60
CA HIS A 152 3.77 9.50 21.81
C HIS A 152 3.75 10.94 21.27
N THR A 153 4.62 11.75 21.82
CA THR A 153 4.89 13.10 21.33
C THR A 153 5.68 13.07 20.01
N GLN A 154 5.89 14.21 19.40
CA GLN A 154 6.73 14.35 18.20
C GLN A 154 8.17 13.82 18.35
N TYR A 155 8.64 13.64 19.58
CA TYR A 155 9.97 13.08 19.88
C TYR A 155 9.94 11.57 20.21
N GLY A 156 8.78 10.93 20.12
CA GLY A 156 8.61 9.51 20.43
C GLY A 156 8.47 9.19 21.93
N ARG A 157 8.32 10.21 22.79
CA ARG A 157 8.11 9.98 24.24
C ARG A 157 6.66 9.66 24.50
N VAL A 158 6.42 8.60 25.27
CA VAL A 158 5.07 8.16 25.68
C VAL A 158 4.27 9.32 26.29
N THR A 159 3.02 9.42 25.92
CA THR A 159 2.06 10.37 26.48
C THR A 159 0.66 9.78 26.50
N GLU A 160 -0.15 10.23 27.48
CA GLU A 160 -1.59 9.96 27.57
C GLU A 160 -2.41 11.24 27.36
N ASP A 161 -1.78 12.33 26.91
CA ASP A 161 -2.45 13.59 26.62
C ASP A 161 -3.39 13.41 25.40
N PRO A 162 -4.71 13.64 25.59
CA PRO A 162 -5.69 13.43 24.53
C PRO A 162 -5.49 14.37 23.32
N VAL A 163 -4.97 15.58 23.54
CA VAL A 163 -4.71 16.53 22.45
C VAL A 163 -3.56 16.05 21.58
N VAL A 164 -2.47 15.58 22.19
CA VAL A 164 -1.34 14.99 21.46
C VAL A 164 -1.79 13.73 20.72
N ARG A 165 -2.62 12.90 21.35
CA ARG A 165 -3.22 11.72 20.72
C ARG A 165 -3.97 12.08 19.45
N GLU A 166 -4.88 13.05 19.52
CA GLU A 166 -5.66 13.49 18.36
C GLU A 166 -4.76 13.99 17.22
N GLN A 167 -3.82 14.87 17.53
CA GLN A 167 -2.88 15.42 16.56
C GLN A 167 -2.03 14.35 15.86
N GLN A 168 -1.52 13.37 16.60
CA GLN A 168 -0.72 12.29 16.04
C GLN A 168 -1.56 11.33 15.21
N MET A 169 -2.81 11.05 15.60
CA MET A 169 -3.74 10.25 14.80
C MET A 169 -4.06 10.94 13.47
N GLU A 170 -4.44 12.22 13.52
CA GLU A 170 -4.70 13.01 12.30
C GLU A 170 -3.49 13.04 11.38
N LYS A 171 -2.31 13.31 11.94
CA LYS A 171 -1.06 13.28 11.17
C LYS A 171 -0.86 11.95 10.46
N ARG A 172 -0.98 10.85 11.19
CA ARG A 172 -0.80 9.50 10.61
C ARG A 172 -1.83 9.22 9.50
N MET A 173 -3.11 9.49 9.74
CA MET A 173 -4.18 9.23 8.77
C MET A 173 -4.08 10.11 7.51
N ARG A 174 -3.57 11.33 7.63
CA ARG A 174 -3.34 12.26 6.51
C ARG A 174 -2.40 11.69 5.44
N LYS A 175 -1.54 10.75 5.77
CA LYS A 175 -0.70 10.03 4.79
C LYS A 175 -1.51 9.34 3.70
N LEU A 176 -2.72 8.85 4.01
CA LEU A 176 -3.60 8.26 2.99
C LEU A 176 -4.16 9.30 2.03
N GLU A 177 -4.46 10.51 2.51
CA GLU A 177 -4.88 11.61 1.66
C GLU A 177 -3.74 12.05 0.75
N THR A 178 -2.53 12.13 1.28
CA THR A 178 -1.32 12.43 0.51
C THR A 178 -1.07 11.35 -0.54
N ALA A 179 -1.15 10.07 -0.18
CA ALA A 179 -1.01 8.95 -1.11
C ALA A 179 -2.11 8.96 -2.19
N ALA A 180 -3.36 9.27 -1.83
CA ALA A 180 -4.46 9.38 -2.79
C ALA A 180 -4.22 10.44 -3.86
N ARG A 181 -3.57 11.56 -3.51
CA ARG A 181 -3.24 12.63 -4.47
C ARG A 181 -2.01 12.31 -5.32
N GLU A 182 -1.00 11.66 -4.74
CA GLU A 182 0.32 11.53 -5.35
C GLU A 182 0.52 10.26 -6.15
N ILE A 183 -0.17 9.17 -5.80
CA ILE A 183 -0.07 7.90 -6.55
C ILE A 183 -0.64 8.12 -7.94
N PRO A 184 0.10 7.77 -9.01
CA PRO A 184 -0.36 7.90 -10.39
C PRO A 184 -1.62 7.09 -10.67
N VAL A 185 -2.47 7.57 -11.59
CA VAL A 185 -3.75 6.93 -11.90
C VAL A 185 -3.56 5.51 -12.45
N ASP A 186 -2.55 5.28 -13.27
CA ASP A 186 -2.21 3.98 -13.86
C ASP A 186 -1.68 2.97 -12.83
N GLU A 187 -1.22 3.44 -11.66
CA GLU A 187 -0.89 2.59 -10.52
C GLU A 187 -2.11 2.29 -9.63
N LYS A 188 -3.14 3.14 -9.67
CA LYS A 188 -4.40 2.95 -8.94
C LYS A 188 -5.36 2.01 -9.66
N LEU A 189 -5.49 2.18 -10.97
CA LEU A 189 -6.38 1.37 -11.81
C LEU A 189 -5.84 1.26 -13.24
N ARG A 190 -6.26 0.22 -13.94
CA ARG A 190 -5.96 0.03 -15.36
C ARG A 190 -7.22 -0.30 -16.13
N VAL A 191 -7.27 0.15 -17.39
CA VAL A 191 -8.39 -0.12 -18.29
C VAL A 191 -7.93 -1.07 -19.39
N TYR A 192 -8.71 -2.11 -19.65
CA TYR A 192 -8.50 -3.08 -20.72
C TYR A 192 -9.76 -3.16 -21.59
N GLY A 193 -9.60 -3.37 -22.88
CA GLY A 193 -10.68 -3.38 -23.86
C GLY A 193 -10.93 -1.98 -24.43
N ASP A 194 -12.11 -1.78 -25.04
CA ASP A 194 -12.47 -0.51 -25.66
C ASP A 194 -12.85 0.54 -24.61
N PRO A 195 -12.10 1.66 -24.48
CA PRO A 195 -12.43 2.71 -23.54
C PRO A 195 -13.83 3.34 -23.73
N ALA A 196 -14.38 3.26 -24.95
CA ALA A 196 -15.70 3.78 -25.28
C ALA A 196 -16.83 2.73 -25.12
N ALA A 197 -16.51 1.52 -24.66
CA ALA A 197 -17.47 0.46 -24.49
C ALA A 197 -18.62 0.84 -23.54
N GLU A 198 -19.83 0.47 -23.92
CA GLU A 198 -21.03 0.68 -23.11
C GLU A 198 -21.03 -0.18 -21.84
N PHE A 199 -20.45 -1.40 -21.93
CA PHE A 199 -20.38 -2.33 -20.80
C PHE A 199 -19.04 -2.22 -20.09
N THR A 200 -19.11 -1.93 -18.80
CA THR A 200 -17.92 -1.87 -17.92
C THR A 200 -17.98 -2.93 -16.85
N ILE A 201 -16.91 -3.73 -16.77
CA ILE A 201 -16.68 -4.69 -15.67
C ILE A 201 -15.70 -4.03 -14.70
N LEU A 202 -16.05 -3.97 -13.44
CA LEU A 202 -15.15 -3.53 -12.36
C LEU A 202 -14.66 -4.75 -11.60
N SER A 203 -13.35 -4.96 -11.54
CA SER A 203 -12.78 -6.13 -10.84
C SER A 203 -11.36 -5.84 -10.32
N TRP A 204 -10.82 -6.79 -9.56
CA TRP A 204 -9.45 -6.74 -9.01
C TRP A 204 -8.85 -8.15 -8.86
N GLY A 205 -7.52 -8.23 -8.73
CA GLY A 205 -6.81 -9.48 -8.51
C GLY A 205 -6.81 -10.42 -9.74
N SER A 206 -6.65 -11.71 -9.51
CA SER A 206 -6.44 -12.73 -10.57
C SER A 206 -7.61 -12.93 -11.53
N ASN A 207 -8.77 -12.36 -11.25
CA ASN A 207 -9.91 -12.37 -12.18
C ASN A 207 -9.60 -11.63 -13.50
N LYS A 208 -8.59 -10.73 -13.49
CA LYS A 208 -8.15 -9.97 -14.64
C LYS A 208 -8.01 -10.81 -15.91
N GLY A 209 -7.25 -11.91 -15.86
CA GLY A 209 -6.95 -12.70 -17.05
C GLY A 209 -8.21 -13.28 -17.72
N ALA A 210 -9.12 -13.87 -16.94
CA ALA A 210 -10.36 -14.42 -17.46
C ALA A 210 -11.29 -13.33 -18.02
N ILE A 211 -11.31 -12.15 -17.40
CA ILE A 211 -12.15 -11.02 -17.85
C ILE A 211 -11.59 -10.47 -19.16
N VAL A 212 -10.27 -10.26 -19.27
CA VAL A 212 -9.65 -9.76 -20.50
C VAL A 212 -9.90 -10.70 -21.67
N GLU A 213 -9.68 -12.02 -21.49
CA GLU A 213 -9.99 -13.01 -22.52
C GLU A 213 -11.49 -12.99 -22.91
N SER A 214 -12.38 -12.81 -21.94
CA SER A 214 -13.82 -12.73 -22.21
C SER A 214 -14.18 -11.47 -23.04
N ILE A 215 -13.54 -10.34 -22.75
CA ILE A 215 -13.73 -9.10 -23.50
C ILE A 215 -13.27 -9.26 -24.97
N GLU A 216 -12.12 -9.90 -25.19
CA GLU A 216 -11.59 -10.20 -26.52
C GLU A 216 -12.58 -11.06 -27.34
N ARG A 217 -13.11 -12.12 -26.73
CA ARG A 217 -14.11 -13.00 -27.38
C ARG A 217 -15.42 -12.27 -27.67
N LEU A 218 -15.90 -11.41 -26.77
CA LEU A 218 -17.10 -10.60 -26.99
C LEU A 218 -16.90 -9.62 -28.15
N ALA A 219 -15.71 -9.04 -28.30
CA ALA A 219 -15.38 -8.17 -29.40
C ALA A 219 -15.45 -8.88 -30.77
N GLU A 220 -15.05 -10.16 -30.84
CA GLU A 220 -15.21 -10.99 -32.05
C GLU A 220 -16.69 -11.21 -32.41
N GLU A 221 -17.58 -11.18 -31.43
CA GLU A 221 -19.04 -11.25 -31.61
C GLU A 221 -19.71 -9.88 -31.85
N GLY A 222 -18.93 -8.81 -31.91
CA GLY A 222 -19.40 -7.43 -32.14
C GLY A 222 -19.92 -6.74 -30.87
N LEU A 223 -19.61 -7.26 -29.68
CA LEU A 223 -19.97 -6.68 -28.39
C LEU A 223 -18.76 -6.02 -27.74
N ALA A 224 -18.78 -4.68 -27.61
CA ALA A 224 -17.72 -3.94 -26.95
C ALA A 224 -17.90 -3.95 -25.42
N ALA A 225 -16.86 -4.36 -24.72
CA ALA A 225 -16.78 -4.31 -23.25
C ALA A 225 -15.41 -3.83 -22.80
N ARG A 226 -15.32 -3.32 -21.57
CA ARG A 226 -14.05 -2.95 -20.94
C ARG A 226 -13.99 -3.46 -19.50
N LEU A 227 -12.75 -3.69 -19.04
CA LEU A 227 -12.43 -3.93 -17.66
C LEU A 227 -11.79 -2.67 -17.05
N ILE A 228 -12.28 -2.21 -15.94
CA ILE A 228 -11.55 -1.34 -15.01
C ILE A 228 -11.01 -2.25 -13.90
N GLN A 229 -9.71 -2.51 -13.94
CA GLN A 229 -9.02 -3.25 -12.89
C GLN A 229 -8.64 -2.27 -11.78
N VAL A 230 -9.17 -2.45 -10.58
CA VAL A 230 -8.75 -1.71 -9.39
C VAL A 230 -7.50 -2.38 -8.82
N ARG A 231 -6.40 -1.66 -8.76
CA ARG A 231 -5.12 -2.11 -8.20
C ARG A 231 -4.89 -1.57 -6.79
N LEU A 232 -5.25 -0.31 -6.54
CA LEU A 232 -5.14 0.33 -5.24
C LEU A 232 -6.46 0.21 -4.48
N MET A 233 -6.48 -0.66 -3.46
CA MET A 233 -7.65 -0.92 -2.63
C MET A 233 -7.73 0.01 -1.41
N SER A 234 -6.60 0.61 -1.02
CA SER A 234 -6.51 1.66 0.00
C SER A 234 -5.28 2.54 -0.27
N PRO A 235 -5.42 3.88 -0.35
CA PRO A 235 -6.69 4.61 -0.44
C PRO A 235 -7.46 4.25 -1.72
N PHE A 236 -8.78 4.10 -1.61
CA PHE A 236 -9.58 3.67 -2.76
C PHE A 236 -9.75 4.82 -3.78
N PRO A 237 -9.60 4.58 -5.10
CA PRO A 237 -9.56 5.62 -6.13
C PRO A 237 -10.97 6.10 -6.53
N VAL A 238 -11.74 6.66 -5.60
CA VAL A 238 -13.11 7.12 -5.83
C VAL A 238 -13.19 8.18 -6.94
N PRO A 239 -12.33 9.22 -6.96
CA PRO A 239 -12.40 10.26 -7.98
C PRO A 239 -12.16 9.74 -9.40
N GLU A 240 -11.28 8.75 -9.54
CA GLU A 240 -10.90 8.17 -10.82
C GLU A 240 -11.94 7.20 -11.38
N LEU A 241 -12.91 6.78 -10.55
CA LEU A 241 -14.01 5.88 -10.93
C LEU A 241 -15.32 6.62 -11.22
N GLN A 242 -15.42 7.92 -10.92
CA GLN A 242 -16.57 8.78 -11.21
C GLN A 242 -16.49 9.37 -12.61
#